data_89b89d427d110c024fe63ab41ec5b409
#
_entry.id   89b89d427d110c024fe63ab41ec5b409
#
_cell.length_a   1.000
_cell.length_b   1.000
_cell.length_c   1.000
_cell.angle_alpha   90.00
_cell.angle_beta   90.00
_cell.angle_gamma   90.00
#
_symmetry.space_group_name_H-M   'P 1'
#
loop_
_entity.id
_entity.type
_entity.pdbx_description
1 polymer ?
#
loop_
_entity_poly.entity_id
_entity_poly.type
_entity_poly.pdbx_seq_one_letter_code
_entity_poly.pdbx_strand_id
1 'polypeptide(L)'
;MSRFIQSHSFVYIQAVKPRTKFLIGGALVIGTAGYLAASAIKDTGVYYLTPGELSAKTKTDPTFFETGVKVGARVVNGSIVRDPGGRQVAFKMTDGAQTYNVVYRGITPDTFADGVDVVVEGRLGRDNTFRATTLLAKCASRYENAPDKYKNTPGYKQAEQRA
;
A
#
# COMPACT_ATOMS: atom_id res chain seq x y z
N MET A 1 -71.10 25.64 21.40
CA MET A 1 -70.07 26.42 22.14
C MET A 1 -69.05 25.46 22.66
N SER A 2 -67.98 25.22 21.87
CA SER A 2 -66.89 24.30 22.25
C SER A 2 -65.60 25.06 22.14
N ARG A 3 -64.92 25.30 23.24
CA ARG A 3 -63.59 25.94 23.33
C ARG A 3 -62.53 24.90 23.06
N PHE A 4 -61.87 25.03 21.92
CA PHE A 4 -60.63 24.33 21.61
C PHE A 4 -59.50 24.93 22.46
N ILE A 5 -58.99 24.18 23.42
CA ILE A 5 -57.79 24.48 24.16
C ILE A 5 -56.61 24.02 23.37
N GLN A 6 -55.92 24.92 22.72
CA GLN A 6 -54.69 24.66 21.99
C GLN A 6 -53.53 24.69 22.99
N SER A 7 -53.10 23.50 23.37
CA SER A 7 -51.92 23.29 24.24
C SER A 7 -50.65 23.57 23.42
N HIS A 8 -50.11 24.76 23.50
CA HIS A 8 -48.77 25.06 23.01
C HIS A 8 -47.75 24.55 24.01
N SER A 9 -47.17 23.38 23.70
CA SER A 9 -45.99 22.90 24.40
C SER A 9 -44.79 23.80 24.04
N PHE A 10 -44.57 24.79 24.86
CA PHE A 10 -43.35 25.62 24.82
C PHE A 10 -42.18 24.73 25.26
N VAL A 11 -41.39 24.29 24.31
CA VAL A 11 -40.08 23.68 24.58
C VAL A 11 -39.20 24.77 25.15
N TYR A 12 -39.02 24.75 26.47
CA TYR A 12 -38.07 25.60 27.15
C TYR A 12 -36.66 25.21 26.75
N ILE A 13 -36.10 25.90 25.78
CA ILE A 13 -34.66 25.89 25.51
C ILE A 13 -34.01 26.64 26.68
N GLN A 14 -33.61 25.90 27.70
CA GLN A 14 -32.85 26.46 28.81
C GLN A 14 -31.60 27.14 28.24
N ALA A 15 -31.45 28.41 28.55
CA ALA A 15 -30.31 29.22 28.14
C ALA A 15 -29.03 28.67 28.77
N VAL A 16 -28.33 27.82 28.05
CA VAL A 16 -27.03 27.28 28.46
C VAL A 16 -26.07 28.47 28.60
N LYS A 17 -25.38 28.57 29.76
CA LYS A 17 -24.40 29.63 30.02
C LYS A 17 -23.41 29.72 28.84
N PRO A 18 -23.01 30.94 28.42
CA PRO A 18 -22.17 31.10 27.21
C PRO A 18 -20.88 30.28 27.25
N ARG A 19 -20.25 30.13 28.41
CA ARG A 19 -19.07 29.31 28.63
C ARG A 19 -19.30 27.82 28.29
N THR A 20 -20.46 27.28 28.63
CA THR A 20 -20.82 25.87 28.39
C THR A 20 -21.04 25.60 26.91
N LYS A 21 -21.55 26.55 26.13
CA LYS A 21 -21.73 26.43 24.68
C LYS A 21 -20.38 26.26 23.97
N PHE A 22 -19.38 27.07 24.36
CA PHE A 22 -18.03 26.99 23.82
C PHE A 22 -17.32 25.69 24.21
N LEU A 23 -17.53 25.22 25.45
CA LEU A 23 -16.97 23.94 25.89
C LEU A 23 -17.58 22.75 25.13
N ILE A 24 -18.90 22.73 24.95
CA ILE A 24 -19.58 21.67 24.19
C ILE A 24 -19.16 21.73 22.72
N GLY A 25 -19.14 22.89 22.09
CA GLY A 25 -18.70 23.08 20.71
C GLY A 25 -17.25 22.68 20.52
N GLY A 26 -16.34 23.06 21.41
CA GLY A 26 -14.94 22.67 21.39
C GLY A 26 -14.75 21.15 21.55
N ALA A 27 -15.46 20.55 22.51
CA ALA A 27 -15.41 19.10 22.71
C ALA A 27 -15.92 18.32 21.50
N LEU A 28 -16.96 18.82 20.82
CA LEU A 28 -17.50 18.20 19.61
C LEU A 28 -16.52 18.31 18.45
N VAL A 29 -15.88 19.44 18.23
CA VAL A 29 -14.87 19.63 17.19
C VAL A 29 -13.64 18.75 17.44
N ILE A 30 -13.13 18.71 18.67
CA ILE A 30 -11.99 17.87 19.03
C ILE A 30 -12.35 16.39 18.90
N GLY A 31 -13.54 15.99 19.32
CA GLY A 31 -14.04 14.62 19.20
C GLY A 31 -14.18 14.15 17.74
N THR A 32 -14.75 14.99 16.88
CA THR A 32 -14.88 14.68 15.45
C THR A 32 -13.53 14.67 14.75
N ALA A 33 -12.64 15.59 15.04
CA ALA A 33 -11.29 15.61 14.49
C ALA A 33 -10.50 14.37 14.93
N GLY A 34 -10.56 13.99 16.20
CA GLY A 34 -9.94 12.78 16.73
C GLY A 34 -10.50 11.50 16.11
N TYR A 35 -11.82 11.42 15.92
CA TYR A 35 -12.47 10.29 15.24
C TYR A 35 -12.04 10.18 13.78
N LEU A 36 -12.02 11.28 13.03
CA LEU A 36 -11.57 11.30 11.64
C LEU A 36 -10.09 10.94 11.52
N ALA A 37 -9.23 11.45 12.41
CA ALA A 37 -7.82 11.09 12.42
C ALA A 37 -7.62 9.58 12.70
N ALA A 38 -8.33 9.04 13.67
CA ALA A 38 -8.26 7.61 14.00
C ALA A 38 -8.80 6.71 12.89
N SER A 39 -9.84 7.12 12.16
CA SER A 39 -10.37 6.39 11.02
C SER A 39 -9.42 6.44 9.81
N ALA A 40 -8.81 7.60 9.54
CA ALA A 40 -7.87 7.76 8.43
C ALA A 40 -6.63 6.86 8.56
N ILE A 41 -6.14 6.62 9.78
CA ILE A 41 -4.98 5.75 10.03
C ILE A 41 -5.27 4.29 9.67
N LYS A 42 -6.50 3.83 9.82
CA LYS A 42 -6.87 2.43 9.52
C LYS A 42 -6.85 2.12 8.03
N ASP A 43 -7.17 3.10 7.18
CA ASP A 43 -7.31 2.88 5.73
C ASP A 43 -6.05 3.23 4.93
N THR A 44 -5.06 3.92 5.53
CA THR A 44 -3.89 4.46 4.81
C THR A 44 -2.62 3.61 4.98
N GLY A 45 -2.66 2.57 5.81
CA GLY A 45 -1.51 1.70 6.07
C GLY A 45 -1.26 0.70 4.94
N VAL A 46 -0.78 1.15 3.77
CA VAL A 46 -0.25 0.22 2.78
C VAL A 46 1.07 -0.33 3.31
N TYR A 47 1.04 -1.55 3.82
CA TYR A 47 2.24 -2.23 4.31
C TYR A 47 3.21 -2.47 3.16
N TYR A 48 4.45 -2.00 3.32
CA TYR A 48 5.55 -2.32 2.41
C TYR A 48 6.31 -3.52 3.01
N LEU A 49 6.30 -4.64 2.33
CA LEU A 49 6.82 -5.92 2.81
C LEU A 49 7.75 -6.55 1.79
N THR A 50 8.59 -7.46 2.26
CA THR A 50 9.26 -8.44 1.39
C THR A 50 8.41 -9.73 1.30
N PRO A 51 8.65 -10.62 0.33
CA PRO A 51 7.99 -11.92 0.26
C PRO A 51 8.08 -12.75 1.55
N GLY A 52 9.24 -12.75 2.20
CA GLY A 52 9.44 -13.44 3.47
C GLY A 52 8.61 -12.85 4.61
N GLU A 53 8.58 -11.52 4.73
CA GLU A 53 7.77 -10.83 5.74
C GLU A 53 6.26 -11.05 5.51
N LEU A 54 5.83 -11.04 4.25
CA LEU A 54 4.44 -11.35 3.89
C LEU A 54 4.08 -12.78 4.32
N SER A 55 4.98 -13.76 4.08
CA SER A 55 4.80 -15.14 4.53
C SER A 55 4.71 -15.25 6.05
N ALA A 56 5.56 -14.53 6.78
CA ALA A 56 5.53 -14.52 8.25
C ALA A 56 4.21 -13.94 8.77
N LYS A 57 3.76 -12.83 8.19
CA LYS A 57 2.51 -12.19 8.59
C LYS A 57 1.28 -13.05 8.31
N THR A 58 1.18 -13.67 7.13
CA THR A 58 0.05 -14.54 6.77
C THR A 58 -0.03 -15.80 7.62
N LYS A 59 1.10 -16.29 8.15
CA LYS A 59 1.12 -17.41 9.10
C LYS A 59 0.62 -17.01 10.49
N THR A 60 0.92 -15.78 10.91
CA THR A 60 0.53 -15.26 12.24
C THR A 60 -0.90 -14.75 12.24
N ASP A 61 -1.33 -14.11 11.14
CA ASP A 61 -2.65 -13.50 11.00
C ASP A 61 -3.26 -13.85 9.63
N PRO A 62 -4.20 -14.80 9.60
CA PRO A 62 -4.89 -15.19 8.37
C PRO A 62 -5.72 -14.07 7.72
N THR A 63 -6.02 -12.98 8.42
CA THR A 63 -6.73 -11.82 7.84
C THR A 63 -5.86 -11.04 6.86
N PHE A 64 -4.53 -11.28 6.90
CA PHE A 64 -3.59 -10.70 5.94
C PHE A 64 -3.76 -11.20 4.51
N PHE A 65 -4.39 -12.39 4.32
CA PHE A 65 -4.86 -12.78 3.00
C PHE A 65 -5.94 -11.80 2.54
N GLU A 66 -5.92 -11.45 1.26
CA GLU A 66 -6.80 -10.45 0.64
C GLU A 66 -6.61 -9.00 1.17
N THR A 67 -5.66 -8.76 2.07
CA THR A 67 -5.27 -7.40 2.47
C THR A 67 -4.39 -6.76 1.39
N GLY A 68 -4.64 -5.48 1.10
CA GLY A 68 -3.82 -4.69 0.16
C GLY A 68 -2.44 -4.41 0.73
N VAL A 69 -1.40 -4.88 0.05
CA VAL A 69 0.00 -4.70 0.45
C VAL A 69 0.87 -4.31 -0.74
N LYS A 70 2.00 -3.63 -0.46
CA LYS A 70 3.09 -3.41 -1.40
C LYS A 70 4.22 -4.38 -1.10
N VAL A 71 4.66 -5.12 -2.10
CA VAL A 71 5.73 -6.10 -1.95
C VAL A 71 6.90 -5.73 -2.84
N GLY A 72 8.06 -5.49 -2.22
CA GLY A 72 9.32 -5.31 -2.93
C GLY A 72 10.03 -6.66 -3.07
N ALA A 73 10.37 -7.03 -4.29
CA ALA A 73 10.96 -8.33 -4.60
C ALA A 73 11.75 -8.29 -5.91
N ARG A 74 12.48 -9.36 -6.20
CA ARG A 74 13.17 -9.56 -7.48
C ARG A 74 12.40 -10.54 -8.36
N VAL A 75 12.33 -10.27 -9.66
CA VAL A 75 11.76 -11.18 -10.64
C VAL A 75 12.68 -12.38 -10.84
N VAL A 76 12.14 -13.58 -10.74
CA VAL A 76 12.90 -14.81 -10.98
C VAL A 76 13.15 -14.95 -12.48
N ASN A 77 14.41 -15.21 -12.86
CA ASN A 77 14.82 -15.34 -14.25
C ASN A 77 14.04 -16.46 -14.97
N GLY A 78 13.58 -16.18 -16.19
CA GLY A 78 12.83 -17.13 -17.01
C GLY A 78 11.42 -17.45 -16.52
N SER A 79 10.92 -16.70 -15.53
CA SER A 79 9.58 -16.94 -14.99
C SER A 79 8.47 -16.12 -15.64
N ILE A 80 8.82 -15.18 -16.51
CA ILE A 80 7.86 -14.26 -17.13
C ILE A 80 7.10 -14.98 -18.25
N VAL A 81 5.79 -15.08 -18.07
CA VAL A 81 4.85 -15.62 -19.07
C VAL A 81 3.86 -14.51 -19.42
N ARG A 82 3.83 -14.13 -20.69
CA ARG A 82 2.87 -13.14 -21.20
C ARG A 82 1.71 -13.83 -21.90
N ASP A 83 0.51 -13.37 -21.62
CA ASP A 83 -0.68 -13.80 -22.34
C ASP A 83 -0.60 -13.35 -23.82
N PRO A 84 -1.06 -14.17 -24.79
CA PRO A 84 -1.08 -13.81 -26.20
C PRO A 84 -1.80 -12.49 -26.51
N GLY A 85 -2.78 -12.12 -25.68
CA GLY A 85 -3.46 -10.84 -25.77
C GLY A 85 -2.71 -9.63 -25.20
N GLY A 86 -1.54 -9.84 -24.60
CA GLY A 86 -0.67 -8.79 -24.03
C GLY A 86 -1.24 -8.05 -22.83
N ARG A 87 -2.39 -8.45 -22.31
CA ARG A 87 -3.08 -7.76 -21.19
C ARG A 87 -2.77 -8.34 -19.83
N GLN A 88 -2.18 -9.53 -19.79
CA GLN A 88 -1.84 -10.21 -18.55
C GLN A 88 -0.41 -10.70 -18.61
N VAL A 89 0.30 -10.53 -17.50
CA VAL A 89 1.62 -11.14 -17.30
C VAL A 89 1.61 -11.93 -16.01
N ALA A 90 2.14 -13.14 -16.05
CA ALA A 90 2.42 -13.95 -14.89
C ALA A 90 3.94 -14.08 -14.74
N PHE A 91 4.43 -14.01 -13.50
CA PHE A 91 5.84 -14.16 -13.19
C PHE A 91 6.01 -14.60 -11.73
N LYS A 92 7.23 -14.99 -11.38
CA LYS A 92 7.57 -15.30 -9.98
C LYS A 92 8.38 -14.15 -9.39
N MET A 93 8.04 -13.76 -8.17
CA MET A 93 8.80 -12.78 -7.37
C MET A 93 9.42 -13.47 -6.15
N THR A 94 10.64 -13.07 -5.79
CA THR A 94 11.36 -13.65 -4.65
C THR A 94 12.22 -12.60 -3.93
N ASP A 95 12.50 -12.84 -2.66
CA ASP A 95 13.52 -12.15 -1.86
C ASP A 95 14.70 -13.10 -1.51
N GLY A 96 14.71 -14.28 -2.12
CA GLY A 96 15.68 -15.34 -1.83
C GLY A 96 15.21 -16.32 -0.74
N ALA A 97 14.34 -15.89 0.17
CA ALA A 97 13.78 -16.74 1.23
C ALA A 97 12.41 -17.32 0.86
N GLN A 98 11.58 -16.54 0.19
CA GLN A 98 10.22 -16.91 -0.20
C GLN A 98 9.95 -16.51 -1.65
N THR A 99 9.12 -17.31 -2.34
CA THR A 99 8.73 -17.07 -3.73
C THR A 99 7.22 -17.13 -3.86
N TYR A 100 6.65 -16.14 -4.58
CA TYR A 100 5.23 -16.09 -4.90
C TYR A 100 5.01 -16.02 -6.41
N ASN A 101 3.94 -16.68 -6.87
CA ASN A 101 3.42 -16.47 -8.23
C ASN A 101 2.65 -15.15 -8.25
N VAL A 102 2.95 -14.30 -9.21
CA VAL A 102 2.28 -13.01 -9.41
C VAL A 102 1.51 -13.03 -10.70
N VAL A 103 0.30 -12.51 -10.66
CA VAL A 103 -0.52 -12.27 -11.84
C VAL A 103 -0.86 -10.78 -11.86
N TYR A 104 -0.43 -10.11 -12.91
CA TYR A 104 -0.69 -8.70 -13.15
C TYR A 104 -1.51 -8.51 -14.43
N ARG A 105 -2.54 -7.67 -14.36
CA ARG A 105 -3.36 -7.29 -15.50
C ARG A 105 -3.20 -5.81 -15.75
N GLY A 106 -2.53 -5.46 -16.84
CA GLY A 106 -2.27 -4.08 -17.19
C GLY A 106 -1.07 -3.95 -18.13
N ILE A 107 -0.70 -2.70 -18.37
CA ILE A 107 0.47 -2.37 -19.18
C ILE A 107 1.72 -2.57 -18.34
N THR A 108 2.62 -3.44 -18.81
CA THR A 108 3.92 -3.66 -18.15
C THR A 108 4.87 -2.50 -18.46
N PRO A 109 5.62 -1.99 -17.47
CA PRO A 109 6.68 -1.01 -17.74
C PRO A 109 7.74 -1.58 -18.71
N ASP A 110 8.34 -0.71 -19.53
CA ASP A 110 9.41 -1.11 -20.47
C ASP A 110 10.64 -1.67 -19.75
N THR A 111 10.85 -1.26 -18.50
CA THR A 111 11.94 -1.73 -17.63
C THR A 111 11.68 -3.11 -17.01
N PHE A 112 10.48 -3.67 -17.20
CA PHE A 112 10.12 -4.97 -16.62
C PHE A 112 10.78 -6.12 -17.41
N ALA A 113 11.74 -6.76 -16.76
CA ALA A 113 12.52 -7.87 -17.31
C ALA A 113 12.90 -8.90 -16.22
N ASP A 114 13.48 -10.01 -16.64
CA ASP A 114 14.04 -11.01 -15.74
C ASP A 114 15.15 -10.42 -14.86
N GLY A 115 15.16 -10.81 -13.59
CA GLY A 115 16.17 -10.41 -12.61
C GLY A 115 16.06 -8.97 -12.11
N VAL A 116 15.07 -8.20 -12.56
CA VAL A 116 14.86 -6.81 -12.14
C VAL A 116 14.14 -6.76 -10.78
N ASP A 117 14.50 -5.77 -9.97
CA ASP A 117 13.76 -5.48 -8.76
C ASP A 117 12.44 -4.78 -9.09
N VAL A 118 11.37 -5.29 -8.51
CA VAL A 118 10.00 -4.77 -8.71
C VAL A 118 9.34 -4.45 -7.39
N VAL A 119 8.41 -3.52 -7.45
CA VAL A 119 7.44 -3.28 -6.39
C VAL A 119 6.07 -3.57 -6.96
N VAL A 120 5.39 -4.55 -6.38
CA VAL A 120 4.02 -4.90 -6.76
C VAL A 120 3.06 -4.51 -5.64
N GLU A 121 1.96 -3.89 -6.02
CA GLU A 121 0.87 -3.60 -5.11
C GLU A 121 -0.32 -4.49 -5.46
N GLY A 122 -0.91 -5.12 -4.47
CA GLY A 122 -2.00 -6.06 -4.69
C GLY A 122 -2.37 -6.83 -3.43
N ARG A 123 -2.90 -8.03 -3.63
CA ARG A 123 -3.36 -8.91 -2.56
C ARG A 123 -2.86 -10.32 -2.77
N LEU A 124 -2.48 -10.97 -1.66
CA LEU A 124 -2.16 -12.40 -1.67
C LEU A 124 -3.43 -13.21 -1.49
N GLY A 125 -3.78 -14.02 -2.47
CA GLY A 125 -4.89 -14.95 -2.36
C GLY A 125 -4.53 -16.17 -1.51
N ARG A 126 -5.54 -16.87 -1.03
CA ARG A 126 -5.37 -18.13 -0.26
C ARG A 126 -4.80 -19.27 -1.09
N ASP A 127 -4.78 -19.13 -2.41
CA ASP A 127 -4.14 -20.01 -3.39
C ASP A 127 -2.64 -19.73 -3.57
N ASN A 128 -2.05 -18.91 -2.69
CA ASN A 128 -0.66 -18.44 -2.77
C ASN A 128 -0.32 -17.67 -4.06
N THR A 129 -1.31 -17.16 -4.76
CA THR A 129 -1.11 -16.31 -5.93
C THR A 129 -1.27 -14.85 -5.52
N PHE A 130 -0.26 -14.03 -5.81
CA PHE A 130 -0.33 -12.59 -5.59
C PHE A 130 -0.98 -11.91 -6.79
N ARG A 131 -2.15 -11.33 -6.57
CA ARG A 131 -2.91 -10.60 -7.60
C ARG A 131 -2.52 -9.13 -7.54
N ALA A 132 -1.62 -8.74 -8.46
CA ALA A 132 -1.11 -7.40 -8.54
C ALA A 132 -2.08 -6.47 -9.28
N THR A 133 -2.33 -5.29 -8.69
CA THR A 133 -3.06 -4.17 -9.31
C THR A 133 -2.10 -3.12 -9.88
N THR A 134 -0.91 -3.01 -9.31
CA THR A 134 0.14 -2.10 -9.76
C THR A 134 1.47 -2.86 -9.86
N LEU A 135 2.23 -2.59 -10.91
CA LEU A 135 3.56 -3.13 -11.14
C LEU A 135 4.51 -1.98 -11.45
N LEU A 136 5.51 -1.78 -10.60
CA LEU A 136 6.59 -0.83 -10.78
C LEU A 136 7.90 -1.60 -10.87
N ALA A 137 8.62 -1.44 -11.97
CA ALA A 137 9.96 -2.00 -12.11
C ALA A 137 10.99 -0.91 -11.83
N LYS A 138 12.00 -1.20 -11.02
CA LYS A 138 13.13 -0.29 -10.83
C LYS A 138 13.95 -0.26 -12.12
N CYS A 139 14.30 0.94 -12.58
CA CYS A 139 15.33 1.06 -13.59
C CYS A 139 16.64 0.52 -13.01
N ALA A 140 17.26 -0.45 -13.67
CA ALA A 140 18.63 -0.82 -13.32
C ALA A 140 19.48 0.41 -13.38
N SER A 141 20.00 0.86 -12.24
CA SER A 141 20.91 2.00 -12.24
C SER A 141 22.12 1.62 -13.08
N ARG A 142 22.51 2.50 -13.99
CA ARG A 142 23.56 2.28 -14.98
C ARG A 142 24.91 1.86 -14.36
N TYR A 143 25.01 2.00 -13.04
CA TYR A 143 26.19 1.69 -12.24
C TYR A 143 26.25 0.26 -11.69
N GLU A 144 25.11 -0.41 -11.48
CA GLU A 144 25.08 -1.80 -11.00
C GLU A 144 25.54 -2.81 -12.06
N ASN A 145 25.33 -2.50 -13.35
CA ASN A 145 25.72 -3.34 -14.48
C ASN A 145 26.92 -2.75 -15.26
N ALA A 146 27.71 -1.88 -14.65
CA ALA A 146 28.93 -1.39 -15.29
C ALA A 146 29.86 -2.59 -15.55
N PRO A 147 30.27 -2.86 -16.81
CA PRO A 147 31.23 -3.92 -17.10
C PRO A 147 32.46 -3.72 -16.22
N ASP A 148 33.07 -4.81 -15.76
CA ASP A 148 34.24 -4.78 -14.84
C ASP A 148 35.36 -3.87 -15.32
N LYS A 149 35.43 -3.62 -16.61
CA LYS A 149 36.33 -2.65 -17.26
C LYS A 149 36.19 -1.22 -16.69
N TYR A 150 34.98 -0.81 -16.27
CA TYR A 150 34.76 0.54 -15.74
C TYR A 150 34.92 0.63 -14.22
N LYS A 151 34.80 -0.49 -13.50
CA LYS A 151 34.99 -0.54 -12.04
C LYS A 151 36.43 -0.18 -11.62
N ASN A 152 37.39 -0.38 -12.51
CA ASN A 152 38.80 -0.08 -12.26
C ASN A 152 39.24 1.33 -12.70
N THR A 153 38.32 2.14 -13.20
CA THR A 153 38.62 3.52 -13.59
C THR A 153 38.75 4.41 -12.35
N PRO A 154 39.78 5.26 -12.23
CA PRO A 154 40.02 6.09 -11.03
C PRO A 154 38.82 6.92 -10.61
N GLY A 155 38.02 7.44 -11.55
CA GLY A 155 36.83 8.22 -11.27
C GLY A 155 35.68 7.39 -10.64
N TYR A 156 35.58 6.11 -10.93
CA TYR A 156 34.53 5.23 -10.33
C TYR A 156 34.82 4.99 -8.84
N LYS A 157 36.08 4.70 -8.49
CA LYS A 157 36.49 4.49 -7.09
C LYS A 157 36.33 5.76 -6.23
N GLN A 158 36.44 6.94 -6.79
CA GLN A 158 36.19 8.19 -6.05
C GLN A 158 34.69 8.47 -5.82
N ALA A 159 33.81 8.02 -6.71
CA ALA A 159 32.38 8.18 -6.56
C ALA A 159 31.84 7.24 -5.46
N GLU A 160 32.34 6.00 -5.38
CA GLU A 160 31.96 5.02 -4.38
C GLU A 160 32.39 5.41 -2.95
N GLN A 161 33.51 6.12 -2.80
CA GLN A 161 33.99 6.62 -1.51
C GLN A 161 33.24 7.87 -1.01
N ARG A 162 32.44 8.51 -1.84
CA ARG A 162 31.65 9.72 -1.50
C ARG A 162 30.16 9.43 -1.26
N ALA A 163 29.68 8.21 -1.47
CA ALA A 163 28.30 7.75 -1.24
C ALA A 163 28.18 7.05 0.12
#